data_1f9d3900e52569f94f177164e6a91a38
#
_entry.id   1f9d3900e52569f94f177164e6a91a38
#
_cell.length_a   1.000
_cell.length_b   1.000
_cell.length_c   1.000
_cell.angle_alpha   90.00
_cell.angle_beta   90.00
_cell.angle_gamma   90.00
#
_symmetry.space_group_name_H-M   'P 1'
#
loop_
_entity.id
_entity.type
_entity.pdbx_description
1 polymer ?
#
loop_
_entity_poly.entity_id
_entity_poly.type
_entity_poly.pdbx_seq_one_letter_code
_entity_poly.pdbx_strand_id
1 'polypeptide(L)'
;AKERLVLTMIDYNSVINEKEFDSSHFWYKSQWLLLVYYLWQKEIKDRLDYRIDYARLFTPSEEDLEVIRNDYFKIIEKIEAGYAHELSESDTMYLSACTKSSDSSVVRAQPNSDILAKPRAFAYKSSYMTYVLNHYIHGAKPKYESIIKNDNVKDIEAYITDKINKHKGKSVTELCAYYDIKFDKIPKNLYAMLAYRMLGITSNNAEEFVKANIKVKTIRIDKNNRIKENMSFPTFDFISITKQDWEESEFYELLSSTKFLFIVYHEREDGLYNFDHAQF
;
A
#
# COMPACT_ATOMS: atom_id res chain seq x y z
N ALA A 1 1.55 -14.53 -0.76
CA ALA A 1 0.78 -14.73 -1.99
C ALA A 1 1.39 -13.88 -3.10
N LYS A 2 1.40 -14.37 -4.34
CA LYS A 2 1.86 -13.57 -5.49
C LYS A 2 0.70 -12.77 -6.10
N GLU A 3 -0.52 -13.18 -5.84
CA GLU A 3 -1.72 -12.64 -6.46
C GLU A 3 -2.60 -11.95 -5.42
N ARG A 4 -3.30 -10.93 -5.86
CA ARG A 4 -4.37 -10.28 -5.11
C ARG A 4 -5.59 -11.21 -5.04
N LEU A 5 -6.37 -11.14 -3.97
CA LEU A 5 -7.60 -11.88 -3.85
C LEU A 5 -8.77 -11.05 -4.37
N VAL A 6 -9.20 -11.31 -5.58
CA VAL A 6 -10.37 -10.63 -6.19
C VAL A 6 -11.65 -11.15 -5.56
N LEU A 7 -12.50 -10.23 -5.10
CA LEU A 7 -13.72 -10.52 -4.33
C LEU A 7 -14.99 -10.32 -5.16
N THR A 8 -15.26 -9.08 -5.59
CA THR A 8 -16.47 -8.77 -6.36
C THR A 8 -16.26 -7.62 -7.32
N MET A 9 -16.95 -7.65 -8.46
CA MET A 9 -16.94 -6.57 -9.46
C MET A 9 -17.56 -5.30 -8.87
N ILE A 10 -17.01 -4.15 -9.26
CA ILE A 10 -17.55 -2.84 -8.93
C ILE A 10 -18.49 -2.40 -10.06
N ASP A 11 -19.76 -2.22 -9.74
CA ASP A 11 -20.68 -1.50 -10.61
C ASP A 11 -20.67 -0.03 -10.18
N TYR A 12 -20.08 0.83 -11.01
CA TYR A 12 -19.85 2.24 -10.67
C TYR A 12 -21.12 3.01 -10.38
N ASN A 13 -22.22 2.70 -11.07
CA ASN A 13 -23.48 3.42 -10.91
C ASN A 13 -24.30 2.95 -9.70
N SER A 14 -24.16 1.68 -9.32
CA SER A 14 -24.90 1.16 -8.15
C SER A 14 -24.13 1.37 -6.85
N VAL A 15 -22.81 1.23 -6.85
CA VAL A 15 -21.99 1.26 -5.64
C VAL A 15 -22.04 2.62 -4.91
N ILE A 16 -22.20 3.72 -5.62
CA ILE A 16 -22.32 5.06 -5.03
C ILE A 16 -23.59 5.25 -4.18
N ASN A 17 -24.56 4.35 -4.34
CA ASN A 17 -25.79 4.34 -3.54
C ASN A 17 -25.66 3.51 -2.25
N GLU A 18 -24.58 2.74 -2.09
CA GLU A 18 -24.30 1.95 -0.90
C GLU A 18 -23.71 2.84 0.20
N LYS A 19 -24.55 3.36 1.10
CA LYS A 19 -24.14 4.32 2.14
C LYS A 19 -23.63 3.66 3.42
N GLU A 20 -23.88 2.36 3.59
CA GLU A 20 -23.46 1.61 4.77
C GLU A 20 -22.68 0.37 4.36
N PHE A 21 -21.49 0.21 4.92
CA PHE A 21 -20.60 -0.92 4.64
C PHE A 21 -21.23 -2.27 4.97
N ASP A 22 -21.87 -2.38 6.15
CA ASP A 22 -22.36 -3.66 6.68
C ASP A 22 -23.55 -4.21 5.88
N SER A 23 -24.29 -3.35 5.15
CA SER A 23 -25.35 -3.73 4.23
C SER A 23 -24.92 -3.76 2.76
N SER A 24 -23.65 -3.48 2.46
CA SER A 24 -23.13 -3.42 1.11
C SER A 24 -23.10 -4.80 0.44
N HIS A 25 -23.27 -4.79 -0.89
CA HIS A 25 -23.11 -6.00 -1.70
C HIS A 25 -21.69 -6.59 -1.60
N PHE A 26 -20.70 -5.72 -1.43
CA PHE A 26 -19.32 -6.14 -1.17
C PHE A 26 -19.21 -6.96 0.11
N TRP A 27 -19.68 -6.43 1.26
CA TRP A 27 -19.55 -7.08 2.56
C TRP A 27 -20.39 -8.36 2.63
N TYR A 28 -21.59 -8.35 2.10
CA TYR A 28 -22.44 -9.54 2.03
C TYR A 28 -21.71 -10.74 1.39
N LYS A 29 -20.89 -10.50 0.37
CA LYS A 29 -20.13 -11.56 -0.33
C LYS A 29 -18.78 -11.89 0.29
N SER A 30 -18.19 -10.98 1.04
CA SER A 30 -16.80 -11.09 1.49
C SER A 30 -16.60 -11.26 3.00
N GLN A 31 -17.68 -11.19 3.79
CA GLN A 31 -17.60 -11.33 5.25
C GLN A 31 -17.05 -12.70 5.71
N TRP A 32 -17.29 -13.75 4.95
CA TRP A 32 -16.77 -15.08 5.20
C TRP A 32 -16.19 -15.66 3.92
N LEU A 33 -14.90 -15.98 3.94
CA LEU A 33 -14.18 -16.53 2.81
C LEU A 33 -13.60 -17.90 3.18
N LEU A 34 -13.77 -18.88 2.32
CA LEU A 34 -12.98 -20.10 2.38
C LEU A 34 -11.70 -19.89 1.54
N LEU A 35 -10.59 -19.63 2.22
CA LEU A 35 -9.30 -19.52 1.56
C LEU A 35 -8.71 -20.90 1.33
N VAL A 36 -8.47 -21.23 0.07
CA VAL A 36 -7.83 -22.46 -0.35
C VAL A 36 -6.48 -22.14 -0.97
N TYR A 37 -5.41 -22.60 -0.34
CA TYR A 37 -4.05 -22.39 -0.83
C TYR A 37 -3.53 -23.64 -1.49
N TYR A 38 -2.91 -23.47 -2.65
CA TYR A 38 -2.23 -24.54 -3.37
C TYR A 38 -0.76 -24.17 -3.58
N LEU A 39 0.09 -25.18 -3.59
CA LEU A 39 1.51 -25.02 -3.84
C LEU A 39 1.76 -24.95 -5.35
N TRP A 40 2.04 -23.75 -5.85
CA TRP A 40 2.41 -23.57 -7.25
C TRP A 40 3.80 -24.17 -7.53
N GLN A 41 3.89 -24.98 -8.58
CA GLN A 41 5.14 -25.57 -9.06
C GLN A 41 5.24 -25.34 -10.57
N LYS A 42 6.42 -24.88 -11.02
CA LYS A 42 6.65 -24.52 -12.43
C LYS A 42 6.45 -25.69 -13.39
N GLU A 43 6.71 -26.91 -12.91
CA GLU A 43 6.68 -28.15 -13.68
C GLU A 43 5.25 -28.64 -13.91
N ILE A 44 4.31 -28.26 -13.07
CA ILE A 44 2.91 -28.68 -13.15
C ILE A 44 2.19 -27.78 -14.15
N LYS A 45 1.75 -28.37 -15.27
CA LYS A 45 1.05 -27.66 -16.35
C LYS A 45 -0.46 -27.62 -16.15
N ASP A 46 -1.05 -28.69 -15.63
CA ASP A 46 -2.48 -28.72 -15.35
C ASP A 46 -2.75 -28.19 -13.94
N ARG A 47 -3.65 -27.21 -13.85
CA ARG A 47 -4.04 -26.60 -12.57
C ARG A 47 -4.72 -27.57 -11.61
N LEU A 48 -5.34 -28.64 -12.14
CA LEU A 48 -5.99 -29.68 -11.34
C LEU A 48 -4.99 -30.58 -10.63
N ASP A 49 -3.73 -30.59 -11.08
CA ASP A 49 -2.65 -31.37 -10.46
C ASP A 49 -1.97 -30.63 -9.30
N TYR A 50 -2.36 -29.34 -9.06
CA TYR A 50 -1.82 -28.63 -7.92
C TYR A 50 -2.30 -29.21 -6.60
N ARG A 51 -1.34 -29.47 -5.72
CA ARG A 51 -1.65 -29.94 -4.38
C ARG A 51 -2.23 -28.80 -3.54
N ILE A 52 -3.40 -29.03 -2.95
CA ILE A 52 -3.95 -28.18 -1.90
C ILE A 52 -3.08 -28.37 -0.66
N ASP A 53 -2.47 -27.26 -0.22
CA ASP A 53 -1.61 -27.25 0.96
C ASP A 53 -2.43 -26.92 2.21
N TYR A 54 -3.37 -25.98 2.08
CA TYR A 54 -4.15 -25.50 3.21
C TYR A 54 -5.52 -24.95 2.80
N ALA A 55 -6.51 -25.15 3.66
CA ALA A 55 -7.84 -24.53 3.52
C ALA A 55 -8.33 -24.01 4.87
N ARG A 56 -8.83 -22.77 4.92
CA ARG A 56 -9.30 -22.13 6.16
C ARG A 56 -10.42 -21.13 5.89
N LEU A 57 -11.41 -21.09 6.79
CA LEU A 57 -12.35 -19.99 6.87
C LEU A 57 -11.62 -18.74 7.39
N PHE A 58 -11.87 -17.62 6.74
CA PHE A 58 -11.24 -16.35 7.03
C PHE A 58 -12.29 -15.25 7.08
N THR A 59 -12.17 -14.40 8.07
CA THR A 59 -12.73 -13.06 8.15
C THR A 59 -11.65 -12.13 8.67
N PRO A 60 -11.56 -10.87 8.24
CA PRO A 60 -10.64 -9.90 8.80
C PRO A 60 -10.83 -9.74 10.31
N SER A 61 -9.75 -9.39 11.05
CA SER A 61 -9.88 -8.96 12.44
C SER A 61 -10.66 -7.64 12.53
N GLU A 62 -11.16 -7.28 13.72
CA GLU A 62 -11.91 -6.03 13.91
C GLU A 62 -11.05 -4.81 13.53
N GLU A 63 -9.75 -4.82 13.87
CA GLU A 63 -8.82 -3.75 13.54
C GLU A 63 -8.63 -3.64 12.01
N ASP A 64 -8.45 -4.78 11.32
CA ASP A 64 -8.30 -4.81 9.88
C ASP A 64 -9.60 -4.42 9.17
N LEU A 65 -10.75 -4.79 9.75
CA LEU A 65 -12.07 -4.49 9.21
C LEU A 65 -12.34 -2.99 9.18
N GLU A 66 -11.93 -2.24 10.21
CA GLU A 66 -12.05 -0.78 10.22
C GLU A 66 -11.24 -0.13 9.08
N VAL A 67 -10.04 -0.64 8.80
CA VAL A 67 -9.22 -0.17 7.68
C VAL A 67 -9.87 -0.52 6.34
N ILE A 68 -10.39 -1.74 6.19
CA ILE A 68 -11.08 -2.20 4.98
C ILE A 68 -12.35 -1.37 4.74
N ARG A 69 -13.08 -1.01 5.78
CA ARG A 69 -14.26 -0.13 5.73
C ARG A 69 -13.88 1.26 5.22
N ASN A 70 -12.82 1.84 5.75
CA ASN A 70 -12.30 3.13 5.29
C ASN A 70 -11.84 3.07 3.83
N ASP A 71 -11.12 2.02 3.44
CA ASP A 71 -10.70 1.78 2.05
C ASP A 71 -11.90 1.67 1.10
N TYR A 72 -12.96 0.97 1.53
CA TYR A 72 -14.19 0.82 0.76
C TYR A 72 -14.81 2.19 0.45
N PHE A 73 -14.96 3.04 1.45
CA PHE A 73 -15.55 4.37 1.25
C PHE A 73 -14.63 5.30 0.44
N LYS A 74 -13.30 5.25 0.61
CA LYS A 74 -12.36 6.00 -0.24
C LYS A 74 -12.52 5.65 -1.73
N ILE A 75 -12.75 4.37 -2.05
CA ILE A 75 -13.00 3.92 -3.44
C ILE A 75 -14.33 4.50 -3.94
N ILE A 76 -15.41 4.43 -3.14
CA ILE A 76 -16.73 4.95 -3.52
C ILE A 76 -16.68 6.47 -3.71
N GLU A 77 -16.09 7.21 -2.80
CA GLU A 77 -15.94 8.66 -2.89
C GLU A 77 -15.21 9.08 -4.17
N LYS A 78 -14.15 8.37 -4.55
CA LYS A 78 -13.43 8.61 -5.80
C LYS A 78 -14.29 8.33 -7.03
N ILE A 79 -15.13 7.29 -6.99
CA ILE A 79 -16.08 6.96 -8.06
C ILE A 79 -17.20 8.02 -8.11
N GLU A 80 -17.78 8.40 -6.98
CA GLU A 80 -18.82 9.42 -6.88
C GLU A 80 -18.33 10.79 -7.36
N ALA A 81 -17.07 11.10 -7.15
CA ALA A 81 -16.42 12.31 -7.65
C ALA A 81 -16.12 12.28 -9.18
N GLY A 82 -16.41 11.18 -9.88
CA GLY A 82 -16.18 11.05 -11.33
C GLY A 82 -14.76 10.64 -11.73
N TYR A 83 -13.98 10.10 -10.79
CA TYR A 83 -12.57 9.72 -10.99
C TYR A 83 -12.35 8.20 -10.97
N ALA A 84 -13.36 7.39 -11.34
CA ALA A 84 -13.17 5.93 -11.42
C ALA A 84 -12.08 5.51 -12.43
N HIS A 85 -11.82 6.31 -13.45
CA HIS A 85 -10.75 6.09 -14.43
C HIS A 85 -9.33 6.25 -13.84
N GLU A 86 -9.21 6.95 -12.71
CA GLU A 86 -7.96 7.15 -11.98
C GLU A 86 -7.77 6.20 -10.80
N LEU A 87 -8.68 5.24 -10.59
CA LEU A 87 -8.55 4.28 -9.50
C LEU A 87 -7.26 3.48 -9.60
N SER A 88 -6.52 3.43 -8.50
CA SER A 88 -5.26 2.69 -8.36
C SER A 88 -5.29 1.84 -7.09
N GLU A 89 -4.51 0.76 -7.08
CA GLU A 89 -4.35 -0.06 -5.86
C GLU A 89 -3.63 0.69 -4.74
N SER A 90 -2.84 1.72 -5.09
CA SER A 90 -2.16 2.58 -4.11
C SER A 90 -3.07 3.60 -3.43
N ASP A 91 -4.32 3.80 -3.90
CA ASP A 91 -5.26 4.73 -3.27
C ASP A 91 -5.63 4.33 -1.83
N THR A 92 -5.55 3.06 -1.52
CA THR A 92 -6.08 2.44 -0.30
C THR A 92 -5.01 1.63 0.45
N MET A 93 -5.37 1.06 1.60
CA MET A 93 -4.43 0.31 2.45
C MET A 93 -4.49 -1.21 2.23
N TYR A 94 -5.60 -1.88 2.52
CA TYR A 94 -5.75 -3.34 2.47
C TYR A 94 -6.69 -3.81 1.37
N LEU A 95 -7.80 -3.10 1.17
CA LEU A 95 -8.73 -3.32 0.08
C LEU A 95 -8.36 -2.42 -1.10
N SER A 96 -8.42 -2.93 -2.31
CA SER A 96 -8.10 -2.18 -3.53
C SER A 96 -9.17 -2.31 -4.60
N ALA A 97 -9.16 -1.40 -5.57
CA ALA A 97 -9.93 -1.47 -6.80
C ALA A 97 -9.02 -1.94 -7.94
N CYS A 98 -8.88 -3.26 -8.11
CA CYS A 98 -7.99 -3.83 -9.12
C CYS A 98 -8.64 -3.84 -10.51
N THR A 99 -7.84 -3.71 -11.57
CA THR A 99 -8.31 -3.88 -12.95
C THR A 99 -8.75 -5.32 -13.19
N LYS A 100 -9.89 -5.50 -13.84
CA LYS A 100 -10.51 -6.82 -14.09
C LYS A 100 -10.63 -7.17 -15.58
N SER A 101 -10.09 -6.40 -16.47
CA SER A 101 -10.05 -6.72 -17.90
C SER A 101 -8.63 -7.02 -18.34
N SER A 102 -8.45 -8.11 -19.08
CA SER A 102 -7.20 -8.40 -19.82
C SER A 102 -7.11 -7.62 -21.12
N ASP A 103 -8.24 -7.05 -21.58
CA ASP A 103 -8.31 -6.23 -22.79
C ASP A 103 -8.39 -4.76 -22.39
N SER A 104 -7.40 -3.97 -22.79
CA SER A 104 -7.30 -2.54 -22.49
C SER A 104 -8.40 -1.70 -23.16
N SER A 105 -9.05 -2.22 -24.20
CA SER A 105 -10.14 -1.56 -24.93
C SER A 105 -11.48 -1.61 -24.18
N VAL A 106 -11.63 -2.54 -23.21
CA VAL A 106 -12.88 -2.65 -22.44
C VAL A 106 -12.98 -1.55 -21.42
N VAL A 107 -13.98 -0.68 -21.62
CA VAL A 107 -14.26 0.46 -20.74
C VAL A 107 -15.75 0.52 -20.39
N ARG A 108 -16.11 1.26 -19.35
CA ARG A 108 -17.47 1.44 -18.84
C ARG A 108 -17.73 2.90 -18.51
N ALA A 109 -18.99 3.30 -18.61
CA ALA A 109 -19.43 4.59 -18.08
C ALA A 109 -19.29 4.61 -16.54
N GLN A 110 -19.07 5.79 -16.02
CA GLN A 110 -18.98 6.07 -14.59
C GLN A 110 -19.92 7.24 -14.25
N PRO A 111 -20.34 7.39 -12.98
CA PRO A 111 -21.15 8.53 -12.57
C PRO A 111 -20.34 9.83 -12.64
N ASN A 112 -21.02 10.94 -12.88
CA ASN A 112 -20.48 12.30 -12.78
C ASN A 112 -19.26 12.59 -13.68
N SER A 113 -19.07 11.82 -14.76
CA SER A 113 -17.95 12.03 -15.71
C SER A 113 -18.27 11.42 -17.08
N ASP A 114 -17.87 12.12 -18.13
CA ASP A 114 -17.93 11.62 -19.52
C ASP A 114 -16.72 10.71 -19.86
N ILE A 115 -15.71 10.67 -19.00
CA ILE A 115 -14.51 9.84 -19.20
C ILE A 115 -14.86 8.40 -18.84
N LEU A 116 -14.63 7.50 -19.79
CA LEU A 116 -14.85 6.07 -19.56
C LEU A 116 -13.76 5.48 -18.66
N ALA A 117 -14.13 4.57 -17.77
CA ALA A 117 -13.23 3.90 -16.83
C ALA A 117 -13.06 2.41 -17.14
N LYS A 118 -11.89 1.84 -16.88
CA LYS A 118 -11.65 0.38 -16.98
C LYS A 118 -12.51 -0.37 -15.95
N PRO A 119 -13.01 -1.57 -16.26
CA PRO A 119 -13.70 -2.41 -15.27
C PRO A 119 -12.81 -2.70 -14.08
N ARG A 120 -13.34 -2.49 -12.88
CA ARG A 120 -12.63 -2.74 -11.61
C ARG A 120 -13.38 -3.75 -10.75
N ALA A 121 -12.64 -4.39 -9.87
CA ALA A 121 -13.18 -5.25 -8.84
C ALA A 121 -12.56 -4.89 -7.48
N PHE A 122 -13.32 -5.05 -6.41
CA PHE A 122 -12.78 -5.05 -5.07
C PHE A 122 -11.87 -6.28 -4.89
N ALA A 123 -10.69 -6.06 -4.36
CA ALA A 123 -9.71 -7.12 -4.12
C ALA A 123 -8.91 -6.82 -2.85
N TYR A 124 -8.62 -7.85 -2.06
CA TYR A 124 -7.57 -7.71 -1.06
C TYR A 124 -6.20 -7.70 -1.74
N LYS A 125 -5.35 -6.76 -1.35
CA LYS A 125 -3.99 -6.62 -1.89
C LYS A 125 -3.18 -7.89 -1.67
N SER A 126 -2.25 -8.19 -2.58
CA SER A 126 -1.34 -9.34 -2.45
C SER A 126 -0.48 -9.26 -1.18
N SER A 127 -0.09 -8.05 -0.76
CA SER A 127 0.64 -7.79 0.48
C SER A 127 -0.18 -8.18 1.72
N TYR A 128 -1.46 -7.75 1.77
CA TYR A 128 -2.36 -8.13 2.85
C TYR A 128 -2.60 -9.65 2.89
N MET A 129 -2.83 -10.27 1.75
CA MET A 129 -3.01 -11.73 1.67
C MET A 129 -1.73 -12.50 2.01
N THR A 130 -0.55 -11.94 1.73
CA THR A 130 0.73 -12.51 2.18
C THR A 130 0.87 -12.44 3.70
N TYR A 131 0.47 -11.32 4.31
CA TYR A 131 0.42 -11.20 5.76
C TYR A 131 -0.54 -12.22 6.37
N VAL A 132 -1.76 -12.35 5.84
CA VAL A 132 -2.77 -13.32 6.27
C VAL A 132 -2.22 -14.75 6.20
N LEU A 133 -1.58 -15.12 5.09
CA LEU A 133 -0.95 -16.42 4.90
C LEU A 133 0.12 -16.71 5.97
N ASN A 134 1.03 -15.78 6.17
CA ASN A 134 2.15 -15.98 7.09
C ASN A 134 1.67 -16.00 8.55
N HIS A 135 0.74 -15.11 8.91
CA HIS A 135 0.30 -14.95 10.30
C HIS A 135 -0.68 -16.05 10.71
N TYR A 136 -1.68 -16.35 9.88
CA TYR A 136 -2.77 -17.24 10.26
C TYR A 136 -2.55 -18.70 9.83
N ILE A 137 -1.74 -18.95 8.81
CA ILE A 137 -1.59 -20.27 8.21
C ILE A 137 -0.27 -20.92 8.60
N HIS A 138 0.85 -20.27 8.34
CA HIS A 138 2.15 -20.88 8.65
C HIS A 138 2.52 -20.79 10.14
N GLY A 139 1.74 -20.10 10.97
CA GLY A 139 2.03 -19.96 12.39
C GLY A 139 3.39 -19.31 12.68
N ALA A 140 4.13 -18.94 11.64
CA ALA A 140 5.30 -18.12 11.74
C ALA A 140 4.80 -16.74 12.17
N LYS A 141 4.98 -16.39 13.44
CA LYS A 141 4.78 -15.03 13.92
C LYS A 141 6.07 -14.26 13.63
N PRO A 142 6.25 -13.70 12.41
CA PRO A 142 7.30 -12.71 12.25
C PRO A 142 7.00 -11.64 13.27
N LYS A 143 7.99 -11.25 14.06
CA LYS A 143 7.84 -10.13 14.98
C LYS A 143 7.78 -8.86 14.15
N TYR A 144 6.59 -8.48 13.73
CA TYR A 144 6.37 -7.15 13.18
C TYR A 144 6.38 -6.15 14.33
N GLU A 145 6.98 -5.00 14.08
CA GLU A 145 6.76 -3.83 14.91
C GLU A 145 5.37 -3.27 14.58
N SER A 146 4.73 -2.59 15.52
CA SER A 146 3.47 -1.90 15.26
C SER A 146 3.63 -0.40 15.47
N ILE A 147 3.14 0.38 14.52
CA ILE A 147 3.07 1.84 14.59
C ILE A 147 1.88 2.26 15.46
N ILE A 148 0.77 1.54 15.32
CA ILE A 148 -0.48 1.73 16.06
C ILE A 148 -0.46 0.78 17.25
N LYS A 149 -0.28 1.32 18.47
CA LYS A 149 -0.11 0.47 19.65
C LYS A 149 -1.40 0.19 20.42
N ASN A 150 -2.31 1.15 20.52
CA ASN A 150 -3.54 1.04 21.32
C ASN A 150 -4.66 1.96 20.83
N ASP A 151 -4.53 2.55 19.66
CA ASP A 151 -5.49 3.52 19.14
C ASP A 151 -6.46 2.84 18.17
N ASN A 152 -7.73 3.17 18.27
CA ASN A 152 -8.71 2.78 17.26
C ASN A 152 -8.56 3.73 16.05
N VAL A 153 -7.62 3.44 15.16
CA VAL A 153 -7.24 4.29 14.03
C VAL A 153 -8.04 3.88 12.80
N LYS A 154 -8.92 4.75 12.36
CA LYS A 154 -9.70 4.56 11.12
C LYS A 154 -8.89 4.93 9.87
N ASP A 155 -8.14 6.02 9.92
CA ASP A 155 -7.29 6.47 8.81
C ASP A 155 -5.80 6.31 9.17
N ILE A 156 -5.21 5.22 8.70
CA ILE A 156 -3.80 4.89 8.93
C ILE A 156 -2.88 5.91 8.24
N GLU A 157 -3.26 6.42 7.05
CA GLU A 157 -2.45 7.40 6.32
C GLU A 157 -2.33 8.70 7.09
N ALA A 158 -3.47 9.24 7.52
CA ALA A 158 -3.50 10.45 8.34
C ALA A 158 -2.72 10.25 9.64
N TYR A 159 -2.93 9.12 10.33
CA TYR A 159 -2.23 8.81 11.58
C TYR A 159 -0.70 8.77 11.40
N ILE A 160 -0.20 8.07 10.38
CA ILE A 160 1.23 7.96 10.07
C ILE A 160 1.80 9.33 9.73
N THR A 161 1.12 10.07 8.85
CA THR A 161 1.55 11.39 8.40
C THR A 161 1.60 12.38 9.54
N ASP A 162 0.56 12.45 10.37
CA ASP A 162 0.49 13.34 11.52
C ASP A 162 1.56 13.02 12.57
N LYS A 163 1.78 11.71 12.82
CA LYS A 163 2.79 11.26 13.78
C LYS A 163 4.20 11.72 13.40
N ILE A 164 4.53 11.67 12.11
CA ILE A 164 5.81 12.15 11.59
C ILE A 164 5.84 13.67 11.58
N ASN A 165 4.78 14.33 11.10
CA ASN A 165 4.73 15.78 10.91
C ASN A 165 4.78 16.60 12.22
N LYS A 166 4.56 15.97 13.38
CA LYS A 166 4.86 16.56 14.71
C LYS A 166 6.31 17.01 14.86
N HIS A 167 7.21 16.50 14.05
CA HIS A 167 8.64 16.83 14.06
C HIS A 167 9.03 17.89 13.03
N LYS A 168 8.07 18.47 12.31
CA LYS A 168 8.31 19.49 11.30
C LYS A 168 9.20 20.63 11.82
N GLY A 169 10.18 21.02 11.01
CA GLY A 169 11.14 22.10 11.32
C GLY A 169 12.36 21.66 12.14
N LYS A 170 12.34 20.49 12.78
CA LYS A 170 13.51 20.00 13.51
C LYS A 170 14.65 19.64 12.55
N SER A 171 15.86 20.02 12.91
CA SER A 171 17.05 19.62 12.18
C SER A 171 17.35 18.12 12.34
N VAL A 172 18.06 17.55 11.39
CA VAL A 172 18.55 16.15 11.47
C VAL A 172 19.36 15.94 12.74
N THR A 173 20.19 16.93 13.13
CA THR A 173 20.98 16.86 14.38
C THR A 173 20.10 16.79 15.63
N GLU A 174 19.08 17.66 15.71
CA GLU A 174 18.11 17.63 16.82
C GLU A 174 17.35 16.32 16.89
N LEU A 175 16.94 15.77 15.74
CA LEU A 175 16.28 14.48 15.67
C LEU A 175 17.19 13.33 16.11
N CYS A 176 18.46 13.35 15.69
CA CYS A 176 19.45 12.36 16.16
C CYS A 176 19.65 12.43 17.67
N ALA A 177 19.73 13.62 18.23
CA ALA A 177 19.86 13.81 19.69
C ALA A 177 18.59 13.34 20.42
N TYR A 178 17.41 13.69 19.90
CA TYR A 178 16.12 13.33 20.51
C TYR A 178 15.90 11.81 20.56
N TYR A 179 16.35 11.07 19.54
CA TYR A 179 16.21 9.61 19.44
C TYR A 179 17.46 8.84 19.90
N ASP A 180 18.45 9.50 20.51
CA ASP A 180 19.76 8.94 20.94
C ASP A 180 20.45 8.12 19.81
N ILE A 181 20.40 8.62 18.59
CA ILE A 181 21.06 8.01 17.45
C ILE A 181 22.50 8.51 17.40
N LYS A 182 23.44 7.60 17.70
CA LYS A 182 24.89 7.85 17.67
C LYS A 182 25.53 7.08 16.53
N PHE A 183 26.49 7.69 15.86
CA PHE A 183 27.26 7.05 14.80
C PHE A 183 28.65 7.69 14.66
N ASP A 184 29.65 6.89 14.36
CA ASP A 184 31.00 7.37 14.06
C ASP A 184 31.09 7.95 12.65
N LYS A 185 30.33 7.35 11.70
CA LYS A 185 30.16 7.82 10.33
C LYS A 185 28.69 7.89 9.99
N ILE A 186 28.28 8.96 9.30
CA ILE A 186 26.88 9.16 8.89
C ILE A 186 26.41 7.97 8.05
N PRO A 187 25.41 7.20 8.53
CA PRO A 187 24.87 6.07 7.78
C PRO A 187 24.17 6.54 6.50
N LYS A 188 24.31 5.78 5.41
CA LYS A 188 23.63 6.10 4.13
C LYS A 188 22.10 6.17 4.27
N ASN A 189 21.54 5.41 5.21
CA ASN A 189 20.10 5.34 5.46
C ASN A 189 19.65 6.20 6.65
N LEU A 190 20.44 7.18 7.10
CA LEU A 190 20.13 7.99 8.28
C LEU A 190 18.73 8.62 8.21
N TYR A 191 18.39 9.21 7.07
CA TYR A 191 17.09 9.88 6.89
C TYR A 191 15.90 8.91 7.01
N ALA A 192 16.03 7.71 6.49
CA ALA A 192 15.02 6.66 6.65
C ALA A 192 14.97 6.13 8.09
N MET A 193 16.12 5.98 8.75
CA MET A 193 16.17 5.61 10.18
C MET A 193 15.42 6.63 11.05
N LEU A 194 15.62 7.92 10.80
CA LEU A 194 14.90 8.98 11.50
C LEU A 194 13.39 8.87 11.28
N ALA A 195 12.94 8.62 10.04
CA ALA A 195 11.52 8.40 9.76
C ALA A 195 10.93 7.23 10.57
N TYR A 196 11.65 6.11 10.64
CA TYR A 196 11.22 4.96 11.46
C TYR A 196 11.16 5.32 12.95
N ARG A 197 12.14 6.06 13.47
CA ARG A 197 12.14 6.52 14.88
C ARG A 197 10.98 7.46 15.17
N MET A 198 10.64 8.37 14.26
CA MET A 198 9.48 9.26 14.40
C MET A 198 8.18 8.45 14.49
N LEU A 199 8.11 7.31 13.84
CA LEU A 199 6.97 6.38 13.93
C LEU A 199 7.00 5.47 15.15
N GLY A 200 8.11 5.44 15.91
CA GLY A 200 8.30 4.57 17.07
C GLY A 200 8.65 3.12 16.72
N ILE A 201 9.22 2.90 15.54
CA ILE A 201 9.71 1.62 15.02
C ILE A 201 11.20 1.69 14.73
N THR A 202 11.83 0.56 14.42
CA THR A 202 13.28 0.49 14.15
C THR A 202 13.61 0.26 12.67
N SER A 203 12.66 -0.25 11.91
CA SER A 203 12.85 -0.63 10.51
C SER A 203 11.55 -0.52 9.73
N ASN A 204 11.60 -0.86 8.44
CA ASN A 204 10.40 -0.95 7.59
C ASN A 204 9.56 -2.22 7.84
N ASN A 205 9.88 -3.00 8.88
CA ASN A 205 9.17 -4.24 9.20
C ASN A 205 7.98 -4.00 10.16
N ALA A 206 7.25 -2.91 9.94
CA ALA A 206 6.02 -2.63 10.65
C ALA A 206 4.85 -3.36 10.01
N GLU A 207 3.91 -3.81 10.83
CA GLU A 207 2.73 -4.56 10.41
C GLU A 207 1.92 -3.79 9.36
N GLU A 208 1.66 -2.51 9.62
CA GLU A 208 0.91 -1.61 8.75
C GLU A 208 1.62 -1.44 7.39
N PHE A 209 2.96 -1.37 7.41
CA PHE A 209 3.75 -1.25 6.18
C PHE A 209 3.71 -2.52 5.35
N VAL A 210 3.79 -3.68 6.02
CA VAL A 210 3.74 -4.99 5.34
C VAL A 210 2.35 -5.24 4.76
N LYS A 211 1.28 -4.99 5.51
CA LYS A 211 -0.11 -5.18 5.07
C LYS A 211 -0.46 -4.31 3.87
N ALA A 212 -0.09 -3.02 3.91
CA ALA A 212 -0.45 -2.04 2.89
C ALA A 212 0.56 -1.90 1.75
N ASN A 213 1.68 -2.63 1.76
CA ASN A 213 2.82 -2.45 0.85
C ASN A 213 3.36 -1.02 0.85
N ILE A 214 3.54 -0.43 2.05
CA ILE A 214 4.10 0.92 2.17
C ILE A 214 5.62 0.84 2.05
N LYS A 215 6.19 1.74 1.23
CA LYS A 215 7.63 1.93 1.07
C LYS A 215 8.02 3.35 1.42
N VAL A 216 8.89 3.50 2.41
CA VAL A 216 9.44 4.81 2.80
C VAL A 216 10.49 5.22 1.79
N LYS A 217 10.37 6.44 1.28
CA LYS A 217 11.33 7.10 0.40
C LYS A 217 11.70 8.46 0.99
N THR A 218 12.98 8.71 1.11
CA THR A 218 13.48 10.01 1.60
C THR A 218 13.88 10.90 0.44
N ILE A 219 13.47 12.16 0.50
CA ILE A 219 13.77 13.17 -0.51
C ILE A 219 14.54 14.31 0.16
N ARG A 220 15.68 14.66 -0.42
CA ARG A 220 16.47 15.82 0.00
C ARG A 220 16.36 16.92 -1.04
N ILE A 221 15.91 18.10 -0.59
CA ILE A 221 15.80 19.29 -1.40
C ILE A 221 16.91 20.25 -0.94
N ASP A 222 17.70 20.73 -1.89
CA ASP A 222 18.76 21.72 -1.59
C ASP A 222 18.17 23.12 -1.36
N LYS A 223 18.99 24.05 -0.90
CA LYS A 223 18.60 25.45 -0.66
C LYS A 223 18.09 26.19 -1.91
N ASN A 224 18.33 25.65 -3.11
CA ASN A 224 17.83 26.20 -4.36
C ASN A 224 16.55 25.49 -4.86
N ASN A 225 15.87 24.73 -3.99
CA ASN A 225 14.67 23.96 -4.29
C ASN A 225 14.87 22.85 -5.36
N ARG A 226 16.06 22.27 -5.44
CA ARG A 226 16.36 21.17 -6.34
C ARG A 226 16.48 19.85 -5.59
N ILE A 227 15.92 18.78 -6.16
CA ILE A 227 16.10 17.42 -5.63
C ILE A 227 17.55 17.01 -5.88
N LYS A 228 18.25 16.62 -4.83
CA LYS A 228 19.71 16.36 -4.84
C LYS A 228 20.07 14.96 -5.35
N GLU A 229 19.14 14.01 -5.27
CA GLU A 229 19.39 12.60 -5.61
C GLU A 229 18.25 12.01 -6.43
N ASN A 230 18.59 11.12 -7.33
CA ASN A 230 17.59 10.32 -8.03
C ASN A 230 16.97 9.29 -7.07
N MET A 231 15.68 9.06 -7.18
CA MET A 231 15.01 7.99 -6.48
C MET A 231 15.31 6.66 -7.18
N SER A 232 15.89 5.71 -6.44
CA SER A 232 16.17 4.38 -6.99
C SER A 232 14.95 3.47 -6.86
N PHE A 233 14.72 2.68 -7.91
CA PHE A 233 13.77 1.58 -7.98
C PHE A 233 14.51 0.25 -8.17
N PRO A 234 13.82 -0.90 -8.08
CA PRO A 234 14.44 -2.18 -8.38
C PRO A 234 15.07 -2.21 -9.77
N THR A 235 16.10 -3.02 -9.92
CA THR A 235 16.74 -3.27 -11.22
C THR A 235 15.78 -4.00 -12.15
N PHE A 236 15.90 -3.77 -13.44
CA PHE A 236 15.10 -4.44 -14.47
C PHE A 236 16.04 -5.13 -15.48
N ASP A 237 15.54 -6.18 -16.10
CA ASP A 237 16.25 -6.84 -17.19
C ASP A 237 15.94 -6.12 -18.52
N PHE A 238 17.00 -5.71 -19.22
CA PHE A 238 16.88 -4.93 -20.46
C PHE A 238 16.17 -5.69 -21.58
N ILE A 239 16.31 -7.01 -21.63
CA ILE A 239 15.69 -7.83 -22.69
C ILE A 239 14.21 -8.07 -22.36
N SER A 240 13.91 -8.34 -21.09
CA SER A 240 12.55 -8.62 -20.65
C SER A 240 11.65 -7.39 -20.78
N ILE A 241 12.15 -6.20 -20.40
CA ILE A 241 11.35 -4.97 -20.39
C ILE A 241 10.90 -4.55 -21.80
N THR A 242 11.70 -4.86 -22.83
CA THR A 242 11.35 -4.53 -24.24
C THR A 242 10.23 -5.41 -24.82
N LYS A 243 9.84 -6.48 -24.10
CA LYS A 243 8.81 -7.43 -24.50
C LYS A 243 7.52 -7.28 -23.71
N GLN A 244 7.47 -6.36 -22.77
CA GLN A 244 6.32 -6.11 -21.91
C GLN A 244 5.58 -4.85 -22.37
N ASP A 245 4.27 -4.94 -22.43
CA ASP A 245 3.43 -3.76 -22.50
C ASP A 245 3.45 -3.04 -21.14
N TRP A 246 3.31 -1.71 -21.16
CA TRP A 246 3.42 -0.91 -19.93
C TRP A 246 2.51 -1.41 -18.81
N GLU A 247 1.23 -1.66 -19.11
CA GLU A 247 0.21 -2.06 -18.13
C GLU A 247 0.40 -3.49 -17.59
N GLU A 248 1.19 -4.32 -18.28
CA GLU A 248 1.53 -5.69 -17.89
C GLU A 248 2.95 -5.80 -17.32
N SER A 249 3.67 -4.69 -17.28
CA SER A 249 5.05 -4.66 -16.83
C SER A 249 5.18 -4.78 -15.31
N GLU A 250 6.25 -5.44 -14.87
CA GLU A 250 6.61 -5.51 -13.44
C GLU A 250 6.81 -4.11 -12.83
N PHE A 251 7.23 -3.13 -13.64
CA PHE A 251 7.43 -1.77 -13.16
C PHE A 251 6.09 -1.03 -12.95
N TYR A 252 5.13 -1.23 -13.84
CA TYR A 252 3.78 -0.73 -13.65
C TYR A 252 3.13 -1.36 -12.41
N GLU A 253 3.24 -2.67 -12.24
CA GLU A 253 2.74 -3.37 -11.04
C GLU A 253 3.37 -2.82 -9.76
N LEU A 254 4.68 -2.60 -9.75
CA LEU A 254 5.37 -1.99 -8.63
C LEU A 254 4.80 -0.62 -8.29
N LEU A 255 4.64 0.27 -9.28
CA LEU A 255 4.17 1.63 -9.05
C LEU A 255 2.69 1.67 -8.65
N SER A 256 1.84 0.86 -9.29
CA SER A 256 0.40 0.84 -9.04
C SER A 256 0.02 0.16 -7.72
N SER A 257 0.81 -0.84 -7.26
CA SER A 257 0.52 -1.60 -6.04
C SER A 257 1.24 -1.09 -4.80
N THR A 258 2.27 -0.26 -4.96
CA THR A 258 3.06 0.25 -3.84
C THR A 258 2.57 1.63 -3.41
N LYS A 259 2.32 1.77 -2.12
CA LYS A 259 2.06 3.06 -1.50
C LYS A 259 3.38 3.66 -1.02
N PHE A 260 3.77 4.81 -1.57
CA PHE A 260 5.01 5.48 -1.20
C PHE A 260 4.76 6.52 -0.12
N LEU A 261 5.48 6.40 0.99
CA LEU A 261 5.55 7.41 2.03
C LEU A 261 6.81 8.25 1.81
N PHE A 262 6.63 9.46 1.34
CA PHE A 262 7.71 10.41 1.10
C PHE A 262 8.02 11.19 2.37
N ILE A 263 9.31 11.23 2.74
CA ILE A 263 9.84 11.97 3.88
C ILE A 263 10.78 13.04 3.33
N VAL A 264 10.35 14.27 3.41
CA VAL A 264 11.03 15.40 2.78
C VAL A 264 11.91 16.14 3.80
N TYR A 265 13.16 16.34 3.42
CA TYR A 265 14.13 17.14 4.16
C TYR A 265 14.62 18.30 3.29
N HIS A 266 14.68 19.50 3.86
CA HIS A 266 15.11 20.70 3.16
C HIS A 266 16.42 21.23 3.74
N GLU A 267 17.38 21.58 2.85
CA GLU A 267 18.68 22.15 3.21
C GLU A 267 18.52 23.59 3.61
N ARG A 268 19.12 23.96 4.75
CA ARG A 268 19.21 25.33 5.27
C ARG A 268 20.41 26.05 4.65
N GLU A 269 20.50 27.35 4.88
CA GLU A 269 21.63 28.18 4.46
C GLU A 269 22.98 27.72 5.05
N ASP A 270 22.95 27.11 6.25
CA ASP A 270 24.14 26.56 6.91
C ASP A 270 24.56 25.16 6.40
N GLY A 271 23.86 24.62 5.40
CA GLY A 271 24.11 23.30 4.82
C GLY A 271 23.56 22.12 5.61
N LEU A 272 22.89 22.39 6.73
CA LEU A 272 22.17 21.36 7.50
C LEU A 272 20.77 21.10 6.93
N TYR A 273 20.25 19.91 7.16
CA TYR A 273 18.90 19.54 6.72
C TYR A 273 17.90 19.59 7.88
N ASN A 274 16.75 20.19 7.62
CA ASN A 274 15.58 20.10 8.49
C ASN A 274 14.57 19.13 7.90
N PHE A 275 13.86 18.42 8.78
CA PHE A 275 12.67 17.69 8.37
C PHE A 275 11.57 18.70 8.00
N ASP A 276 11.04 18.59 6.78
CA ASP A 276 10.00 19.50 6.30
C ASP A 276 8.61 18.89 6.46
N HIS A 277 8.32 17.78 5.79
CA HIS A 277 7.05 17.09 5.91
C HIS A 277 7.12 15.63 5.44
N ALA A 278 6.08 14.88 5.80
CA ALA A 278 5.80 13.56 5.26
C ALA A 278 4.45 13.57 4.53
N GLN A 279 4.36 12.81 3.45
CA GLN A 279 3.12 12.63 2.67
C GLN A 279 3.11 11.28 1.94
N PHE A 280 1.91 10.78 1.64
CA PHE A 280 1.69 9.63 0.76
C PHE A 280 1.54 10.05 -0.68
#